data_860119ddad5c0a3bb682c7ddea74cff0
#
_entry.id   860119ddad5c0a3bb682c7ddea74cff0
#
_cell.length_a   1.000
_cell.length_b   1.000
_cell.length_c   1.000
_cell.angle_alpha   90.00
_cell.angle_beta   90.00
_cell.angle_gamma   90.00
#
_symmetry.space_group_name_H-M   'P 1'
#
loop_
_entity.id
_entity.type
_entity.pdbx_description
1 polymer ?
#
loop_
_entity_poly.entity_id
_entity_poly.type
_entity_poly.pdbx_seq_one_letter_code
_entity_poly.pdbx_strand_id
1 'polypeptide(L)'
;MTIKYFDCLYVGSVDMDDVGYAGTRVNDRRYSNEVLTGAFDKGERIARAMEASGFDTLWLAEHHFQPEGYECIPNNLMFAVHLSHLTDRLTFGCGFNVTPIWHPLRLAEDYALADILTRGRVRFGVGRGYHTREIEVLGSPLRDQDANRALFEEQVEIILKALGNESFSHHGPQYDIPPRDVPYRGYTVEEISLVPRPRYRPFECWQPIQSATQRALDFMVVNGILGMMGGGSAVTGPTRQMVEAWQDAHTRAGIDTVLGDRLCLGLGIHMADSLEQAKDEIRLSFEENVKMFAPLRLVPALSEQQMTDIDDPRRAVTAKLPTIDSAVRSRGFVCGNADDVIASLKETEEEYPGLERLQITFAVGQHTDETLEQIERFGKEVIPAFR
;
A
#
# COMPACT_ATOMS: atom_id res chain seq x y z
N MET A 1 -8.38 12.37 -21.06
CA MET A 1 -7.43 11.96 -20.00
C MET A 1 -8.25 11.33 -18.88
N THR A 2 -7.93 10.10 -18.52
CA THR A 2 -8.64 9.36 -17.47
C THR A 2 -7.90 9.42 -16.15
N ILE A 3 -6.56 9.43 -16.16
CA ILE A 3 -5.74 9.57 -14.95
C ILE A 3 -5.88 11.00 -14.42
N LYS A 4 -6.37 11.12 -13.19
CA LYS A 4 -6.68 12.40 -12.50
C LYS A 4 -5.90 12.57 -11.21
N TYR A 5 -5.55 11.45 -10.55
CA TYR A 5 -4.99 11.43 -9.21
C TYR A 5 -3.62 10.78 -9.21
N PHE A 6 -2.68 11.45 -8.58
CA PHE A 6 -1.31 11.00 -8.41
C PHE A 6 -1.00 10.85 -6.93
N ASP A 7 -0.76 9.64 -6.53
CA ASP A 7 -0.49 9.25 -5.15
C ASP A 7 0.96 8.81 -4.98
N CYS A 8 1.40 8.68 -3.74
CA CYS A 8 2.67 8.07 -3.39
C CYS A 8 2.51 7.09 -2.25
N LEU A 9 3.33 6.05 -2.18
CA LEU A 9 3.42 5.14 -1.04
C LEU A 9 4.70 5.42 -0.25
N TYR A 10 4.56 5.58 1.06
CA TYR A 10 5.65 5.62 2.00
C TYR A 10 5.48 4.53 3.06
N VAL A 11 6.44 3.63 3.13
CA VAL A 11 6.41 2.48 4.04
C VAL A 11 7.11 2.75 5.38
N GLY A 12 7.71 3.93 5.54
CA GLY A 12 8.47 4.28 6.74
C GLY A 12 9.93 3.80 6.70
N SER A 13 10.55 3.72 5.52
CA SER A 13 11.96 3.33 5.42
C SER A 13 12.89 4.45 5.88
N VAL A 14 13.96 4.07 6.57
CA VAL A 14 15.09 4.98 6.85
C VAL A 14 15.95 5.16 5.61
N ASP A 15 16.83 6.17 5.62
CA ASP A 15 17.88 6.29 4.60
C ASP A 15 18.91 5.17 4.81
N MET A 16 19.25 4.45 3.74
CA MET A 16 20.11 3.26 3.82
C MET A 16 21.37 3.40 2.98
N ASP A 17 22.49 3.10 3.60
CA ASP A 17 23.76 2.90 2.93
C ASP A 17 24.02 1.40 2.63
N ASP A 18 25.00 1.14 1.78
CA ASP A 18 25.43 -0.22 1.42
C ASP A 18 24.25 -1.10 0.97
N VAL A 19 23.46 -0.56 0.05
CA VAL A 19 22.29 -1.19 -0.56
C VAL A 19 22.65 -1.99 -1.82
N GLY A 20 21.68 -2.76 -2.33
CA GLY A 20 21.85 -3.60 -3.52
C GLY A 20 22.27 -5.03 -3.20
N TYR A 21 22.42 -5.85 -4.24
CA TYR A 21 22.72 -7.28 -4.09
C TYR A 21 24.07 -7.57 -3.43
N ALA A 22 25.05 -6.70 -3.65
CA ALA A 22 26.37 -6.82 -3.04
C ALA A 22 26.46 -6.19 -1.65
N GLY A 23 25.46 -5.41 -1.26
CA GLY A 23 25.44 -4.69 0.02
C GLY A 23 25.07 -5.55 1.23
N THR A 24 24.86 -4.89 2.36
CA THR A 24 24.53 -5.54 3.63
C THR A 24 23.28 -6.42 3.50
N ARG A 25 23.34 -7.63 4.07
CA ARG A 25 22.21 -8.58 4.10
C ARG A 25 21.02 -7.96 4.82
N VAL A 26 19.80 -8.22 4.34
CA VAL A 26 18.57 -7.71 4.96
C VAL A 26 18.52 -8.01 6.46
N ASN A 27 18.74 -9.27 6.83
CA ASN A 27 18.63 -9.72 8.22
C ASN A 27 19.79 -9.27 9.13
N ASP A 28 20.88 -8.72 8.56
CA ASP A 28 22.04 -8.23 9.33
C ASP A 28 21.95 -6.73 9.61
N ARG A 29 21.02 -6.01 8.95
CA ARG A 29 20.80 -4.59 9.21
C ARG A 29 20.23 -4.39 10.62
N ARG A 30 20.82 -3.44 11.35
CA ARG A 30 20.37 -3.02 12.68
C ARG A 30 20.63 -1.54 12.84
N TYR A 31 19.56 -0.79 12.99
CA TYR A 31 19.65 0.65 13.21
C TYR A 31 19.37 1.02 14.66
N SER A 32 19.99 2.10 15.13
CA SER A 32 19.67 2.70 16.44
C SER A 32 18.25 3.26 16.43
N ASN A 33 17.66 3.40 17.62
CA ASN A 33 16.34 4.02 17.74
C ASN A 33 16.30 5.45 17.16
N GLU A 34 17.40 6.19 17.27
CA GLU A 34 17.54 7.53 16.70
C GLU A 34 17.39 7.51 15.16
N VAL A 35 18.05 6.57 14.49
CA VAL A 35 17.92 6.41 13.03
C VAL A 35 16.50 5.94 12.65
N LEU A 36 15.92 4.98 13.39
CA LEU A 36 14.58 4.47 13.13
C LEU A 36 13.50 5.56 13.29
N THR A 37 13.67 6.45 14.27
CA THR A 37 12.75 7.60 14.43
C THR A 37 12.87 8.62 13.32
N GLY A 38 14.02 8.72 12.65
CA GLY A 38 14.20 9.57 11.46
C GLY A 38 13.27 9.25 10.29
N ALA A 39 12.69 8.02 10.25
CA ALA A 39 11.67 7.68 9.27
C ALA A 39 10.41 8.57 9.37
N PHE A 40 10.09 9.07 10.56
CA PHE A 40 8.95 9.98 10.75
C PHE A 40 9.25 11.39 10.25
N ASP A 41 10.47 11.91 10.50
CA ASP A 41 10.92 13.20 9.96
C ASP A 41 10.95 13.16 8.41
N LYS A 42 11.40 12.04 7.85
CA LYS A 42 11.34 11.77 6.39
C LYS A 42 9.90 11.82 5.88
N GLY A 43 8.97 11.16 6.57
CA GLY A 43 7.54 11.16 6.22
C GLY A 43 6.92 12.56 6.25
N GLU A 44 7.29 13.41 7.22
CA GLU A 44 6.86 14.82 7.26
C GLU A 44 7.37 15.61 6.05
N ARG A 45 8.65 15.45 5.70
CA ARG A 45 9.26 16.11 4.53
C ARG A 45 8.59 15.66 3.24
N ILE A 46 8.31 14.35 3.08
CA ILE A 46 7.59 13.78 1.94
C ILE A 46 6.17 14.39 1.85
N ALA A 47 5.41 14.43 2.94
CA ALA A 47 4.06 14.98 2.95
C ALA A 47 4.04 16.45 2.50
N ARG A 48 4.97 17.27 2.99
CA ARG A 48 5.09 18.69 2.59
C ARG A 48 5.49 18.84 1.11
N ALA A 49 6.44 18.05 0.63
CA ALA A 49 6.87 18.06 -0.76
C ALA A 49 5.73 17.63 -1.71
N MET A 50 4.99 16.58 -1.36
CA MET A 50 3.81 16.14 -2.12
C MET A 50 2.71 17.19 -2.17
N GLU A 51 2.41 17.84 -1.04
CA GLU A 51 1.47 18.97 -0.98
C GLU A 51 1.86 20.09 -1.96
N ALA A 52 3.14 20.49 -1.92
CA ALA A 52 3.67 21.57 -2.77
C ALA A 52 3.71 21.17 -4.25
N SER A 53 3.97 19.89 -4.54
CA SER A 53 4.12 19.35 -5.89
C SER A 53 2.80 18.90 -6.53
N GLY A 54 1.69 19.04 -5.83
CA GLY A 54 0.36 18.80 -6.41
C GLY A 54 -0.09 17.34 -6.40
N PHE A 55 0.51 16.46 -5.62
CA PHE A 55 0.01 15.10 -5.40
C PHE A 55 -1.32 15.09 -4.62
N ASP A 56 -2.02 13.96 -4.68
CA ASP A 56 -3.38 13.83 -4.12
C ASP A 56 -3.43 13.02 -2.83
N THR A 57 -2.72 11.88 -2.76
CA THR A 57 -2.74 11.01 -1.56
C THR A 57 -1.35 10.47 -1.23
N LEU A 58 -0.96 10.58 0.05
CA LEU A 58 0.16 9.83 0.62
C LEU A 58 -0.37 8.58 1.32
N TRP A 59 -0.05 7.41 0.77
CA TRP A 59 -0.36 6.12 1.38
C TRP A 59 0.72 5.74 2.37
N LEU A 60 0.32 5.27 3.55
CA LEU A 60 1.19 4.88 4.65
C LEU A 60 0.97 3.40 4.96
N ALA A 61 2.03 2.60 4.90
CA ALA A 61 1.96 1.19 5.29
C ALA A 61 1.99 1.03 6.82
N GLU A 62 1.43 -0.08 7.33
CA GLU A 62 1.56 -0.48 8.73
C GLU A 62 2.46 -1.70 8.81
N HIS A 63 3.55 -1.58 9.59
CA HIS A 63 4.51 -2.66 9.82
C HIS A 63 5.09 -2.63 11.23
N HIS A 64 5.52 -3.79 11.72
CA HIS A 64 5.93 -3.96 13.10
C HIS A 64 7.26 -4.70 13.23
N PHE A 65 8.00 -4.35 14.31
CA PHE A 65 9.18 -5.10 14.77
C PHE A 65 10.31 -5.21 13.74
N GLN A 66 10.55 -4.16 12.95
CA GLN A 66 11.57 -4.14 11.89
C GLN A 66 12.79 -3.27 12.25
N PRO A 67 13.71 -3.76 13.10
CA PRO A 67 14.95 -3.04 13.43
C PRO A 67 15.89 -2.91 12.22
N GLU A 68 15.57 -3.58 11.13
CA GLU A 68 16.24 -3.49 9.84
C GLU A 68 15.97 -2.18 9.11
N GLY A 69 14.98 -1.39 9.55
CA GLY A 69 14.72 -0.04 9.07
C GLY A 69 13.97 0.09 7.74
N TYR A 70 13.46 -1.01 7.19
CA TYR A 70 12.73 -0.97 5.92
C TYR A 70 11.33 -0.40 6.04
N GLU A 71 10.61 -0.73 7.12
CA GLU A 71 9.19 -0.43 7.30
C GLU A 71 8.93 -0.16 8.79
N CYS A 72 8.92 1.12 9.18
CA CYS A 72 8.99 1.54 10.59
C CYS A 72 7.70 2.19 11.13
N ILE A 73 6.57 2.13 10.42
CA ILE A 73 5.33 2.77 10.85
C ILE A 73 4.42 1.76 11.55
N PRO A 74 4.33 1.75 12.91
CA PRO A 74 3.50 0.78 13.62
C PRO A 74 2.02 1.16 13.69
N ASN A 75 1.65 2.40 13.33
CA ASN A 75 0.27 2.86 13.28
C ASN A 75 0.13 3.96 12.23
N ASN A 76 -0.35 3.60 11.07
CA ASN A 76 -0.51 4.51 9.95
C ASN A 76 -1.64 5.52 10.13
N LEU A 77 -2.72 5.19 10.87
CA LEU A 77 -3.80 6.15 11.20
C LEU A 77 -3.30 7.28 12.11
N MET A 78 -2.55 6.94 13.17
CA MET A 78 -1.97 7.94 14.06
C MET A 78 -1.01 8.86 13.29
N PHE A 79 -0.19 8.29 12.43
CA PHE A 79 0.75 9.08 11.62
C PHE A 79 0.02 9.93 10.57
N ALA A 80 -1.03 9.42 9.93
CA ALA A 80 -1.88 10.18 9.02
C ALA A 80 -2.51 11.41 9.71
N VAL A 81 -3.02 11.26 10.94
CA VAL A 81 -3.56 12.36 11.73
C VAL A 81 -2.48 13.41 11.99
N HIS A 82 -1.26 12.99 12.40
CA HIS A 82 -0.15 13.92 12.61
C HIS A 82 0.19 14.68 11.31
N LEU A 83 0.41 13.99 10.21
CA LEU A 83 0.77 14.59 8.91
C LEU A 83 -0.32 15.53 8.38
N SER A 84 -1.59 15.24 8.68
CA SER A 84 -2.71 16.09 8.25
C SER A 84 -2.68 17.49 8.84
N HIS A 85 -1.99 17.70 9.98
CA HIS A 85 -1.80 19.02 10.56
C HIS A 85 -0.63 19.79 9.94
N LEU A 86 0.16 19.15 9.10
CA LEU A 86 1.29 19.75 8.39
C LEU A 86 0.95 20.14 6.94
N THR A 87 -0.28 19.81 6.50
CA THR A 87 -0.77 19.98 5.12
C THR A 87 -2.20 20.48 5.12
N ASP A 88 -2.64 21.11 4.04
CA ASP A 88 -3.99 21.68 3.92
C ASP A 88 -4.92 20.86 2.99
N ARG A 89 -4.35 20.23 1.95
CA ARG A 89 -5.10 19.60 0.86
C ARG A 89 -4.82 18.09 0.76
N LEU A 90 -3.57 17.68 1.00
CA LEU A 90 -3.13 16.29 0.83
C LEU A 90 -4.01 15.34 1.64
N THR A 91 -4.44 14.24 1.02
CA THR A 91 -5.12 13.14 1.72
C THR A 91 -4.13 12.07 2.15
N PHE A 92 -4.51 11.28 3.14
CA PHE A 92 -3.66 10.21 3.69
C PHE A 92 -4.39 8.88 3.59
N GLY A 93 -3.74 7.88 3.00
CA GLY A 93 -4.30 6.54 2.85
C GLY A 93 -3.64 5.54 3.78
N CYS A 94 -4.42 4.64 4.37
CA CYS A 94 -3.87 3.45 5.01
C CYS A 94 -3.55 2.43 3.92
N GLY A 95 -2.30 2.22 3.64
CA GLY A 95 -1.87 1.31 2.59
C GLY A 95 -0.96 0.18 3.09
N PHE A 96 -1.42 -0.70 4.02
CA PHE A 96 -2.76 -0.90 4.57
C PHE A 96 -2.71 -1.11 6.08
N ASN A 97 -3.84 -1.01 6.78
CA ASN A 97 -3.94 -1.55 8.13
C ASN A 97 -3.89 -3.08 8.07
N VAL A 98 -3.04 -3.68 8.89
CA VAL A 98 -2.93 -5.14 9.01
C VAL A 98 -4.10 -5.64 9.86
N THR A 99 -5.29 -5.70 9.27
CA THR A 99 -6.57 -5.91 9.97
C THR A 99 -6.57 -7.09 10.94
N PRO A 100 -5.98 -8.28 10.64
CA PRO A 100 -6.01 -9.43 11.54
C PRO A 100 -5.35 -9.23 12.90
N ILE A 101 -4.48 -8.22 13.07
CA ILE A 101 -3.84 -7.92 14.37
C ILE A 101 -4.61 -6.91 15.21
N TRP A 102 -5.74 -6.41 14.70
CA TRP A 102 -6.59 -5.44 15.38
C TRP A 102 -7.89 -6.07 15.88
N HIS A 103 -8.42 -5.53 16.97
CA HIS A 103 -9.84 -5.74 17.25
C HIS A 103 -10.67 -4.87 16.30
N PRO A 104 -11.64 -5.42 15.53
CA PRO A 104 -12.32 -4.70 14.45
C PRO A 104 -13.04 -3.43 14.93
N LEU A 105 -13.65 -3.45 16.12
CA LEU A 105 -14.29 -2.27 16.69
C LEU A 105 -13.28 -1.17 17.02
N ARG A 106 -12.11 -1.54 17.58
CA ARG A 106 -11.08 -0.54 17.90
C ARG A 106 -10.55 0.13 16.63
N LEU A 107 -10.30 -0.66 15.59
CA LEU A 107 -9.86 -0.10 14.31
C LEU A 107 -10.93 0.80 13.67
N ALA A 108 -12.22 0.43 13.79
CA ALA A 108 -13.33 1.25 13.30
C ALA A 108 -13.47 2.57 14.10
N GLU A 109 -13.29 2.54 15.43
CA GLU A 109 -13.28 3.75 16.28
C GLU A 109 -12.11 4.68 15.92
N ASP A 110 -10.90 4.12 15.77
CA ASP A 110 -9.69 4.88 15.44
C ASP A 110 -9.83 5.53 14.06
N TYR A 111 -10.41 4.81 13.08
CA TYR A 111 -10.69 5.39 11.78
C TYR A 111 -11.77 6.50 11.85
N ALA A 112 -12.87 6.29 12.59
CA ALA A 112 -13.90 7.31 12.76
C ALA A 112 -13.35 8.59 13.40
N LEU A 113 -12.44 8.44 14.38
CA LEU A 113 -11.76 9.56 15.00
C LEU A 113 -10.78 10.23 14.02
N ALA A 114 -10.01 9.46 13.26
CA ALA A 114 -9.10 9.99 12.24
C ALA A 114 -9.86 10.78 11.16
N ASP A 115 -11.02 10.29 10.70
CA ASP A 115 -11.89 11.01 9.77
C ASP A 115 -12.26 12.42 10.28
N ILE A 116 -12.64 12.50 11.55
CA ILE A 116 -13.01 13.78 12.18
C ILE A 116 -11.81 14.72 12.31
N LEU A 117 -10.68 14.21 12.83
CA LEU A 117 -9.48 15.01 13.09
C LEU A 117 -8.80 15.49 11.80
N THR A 118 -8.81 14.68 10.75
CA THR A 118 -8.25 15.04 9.44
C THR A 118 -9.24 15.81 8.56
N ARG A 119 -10.46 16.03 9.03
CA ARG A 119 -11.56 16.65 8.25
C ARG A 119 -11.87 15.90 6.96
N GLY A 120 -11.93 14.57 7.03
CA GLY A 120 -12.23 13.71 5.88
C GLY A 120 -11.06 13.47 4.93
N ARG A 121 -9.84 13.87 5.32
CA ARG A 121 -8.62 13.64 4.52
C ARG A 121 -7.92 12.32 4.81
N VAL A 122 -8.65 11.32 5.30
CA VAL A 122 -8.14 9.96 5.50
C VAL A 122 -8.91 8.97 4.62
N ARG A 123 -8.18 8.07 3.95
CA ARG A 123 -8.71 6.93 3.19
C ARG A 123 -8.41 5.66 3.96
N PHE A 124 -9.44 4.90 4.26
CA PHE A 124 -9.29 3.66 5.00
C PHE A 124 -8.79 2.55 4.09
N GLY A 125 -7.87 1.73 4.58
CA GLY A 125 -7.36 0.60 3.82
C GLY A 125 -7.11 -0.60 4.72
N VAL A 126 -7.50 -1.79 4.25
CA VAL A 126 -7.46 -3.07 4.96
C VAL A 126 -6.58 -4.07 4.24
N GLY A 127 -5.74 -4.78 4.98
CA GLY A 127 -4.85 -5.80 4.45
C GLY A 127 -4.75 -7.00 5.39
N ARG A 128 -4.41 -8.17 4.80
CA ARG A 128 -4.21 -9.40 5.56
C ARG A 128 -2.84 -9.49 6.23
N GLY A 129 -1.91 -8.66 5.77
CA GLY A 129 -0.51 -8.74 6.12
C GLY A 129 0.23 -9.88 5.42
N TYR A 130 1.56 -9.82 5.45
CA TYR A 130 2.45 -10.80 4.79
C TYR A 130 3.72 -11.13 5.60
N HIS A 131 4.01 -10.39 6.66
CA HIS A 131 5.13 -10.67 7.55
C HIS A 131 4.71 -11.59 8.70
N THR A 132 5.23 -12.81 8.73
CA THR A 132 4.96 -13.75 9.83
C THR A 132 5.41 -13.22 11.18
N ARG A 133 6.56 -12.51 11.24
CA ARG A 133 7.06 -11.87 12.45
C ARG A 133 6.05 -10.89 13.07
N GLU A 134 5.34 -10.15 12.25
CA GLU A 134 4.36 -9.16 12.72
C GLU A 134 3.08 -9.83 13.19
N ILE A 135 2.50 -10.63 12.34
CA ILE A 135 1.14 -11.15 12.51
C ILE A 135 1.09 -12.24 13.57
N GLU A 136 2.01 -13.20 13.54
CA GLU A 136 2.06 -14.30 14.51
C GLU A 136 2.46 -13.79 15.91
N VAL A 137 3.37 -12.82 16.02
CA VAL A 137 3.75 -12.21 17.31
C VAL A 137 2.58 -11.46 17.95
N LEU A 138 1.73 -10.82 17.14
CA LEU A 138 0.53 -10.14 17.61
C LEU A 138 -0.68 -11.08 17.76
N GLY A 139 -0.45 -12.40 17.68
CA GLY A 139 -1.43 -13.42 18.04
C GLY A 139 -2.44 -13.79 16.94
N SER A 140 -2.18 -13.37 15.70
CA SER A 140 -3.04 -13.67 14.55
C SER A 140 -2.46 -14.77 13.67
N PRO A 141 -3.28 -15.66 13.09
CA PRO A 141 -2.80 -16.73 12.24
C PRO A 141 -2.42 -16.20 10.85
N LEU A 142 -1.14 -16.30 10.44
CA LEU A 142 -0.73 -16.06 9.07
C LEU A 142 -0.31 -17.34 8.36
N ARG A 143 0.36 -18.26 9.07
CA ARG A 143 0.79 -19.56 8.53
C ARG A 143 -0.40 -20.44 8.13
N ASP A 144 -1.54 -20.30 8.82
CA ASP A 144 -2.81 -20.85 8.39
C ASP A 144 -3.56 -19.82 7.53
N GLN A 145 -3.38 -19.91 6.22
CA GLN A 145 -3.93 -18.96 5.25
C GLN A 145 -5.46 -18.94 5.21
N ASP A 146 -6.12 -20.05 5.51
CA ASP A 146 -7.58 -20.13 5.52
C ASP A 146 -8.14 -19.49 6.79
N ALA A 147 -7.54 -19.75 7.95
CA ALA A 147 -7.88 -19.09 9.20
C ALA A 147 -7.64 -17.56 9.13
N ASN A 148 -6.49 -17.14 8.58
CA ASN A 148 -6.19 -15.72 8.40
C ASN A 148 -7.22 -15.04 7.49
N ARG A 149 -7.60 -15.68 6.39
CA ARG A 149 -8.61 -15.15 5.46
C ARG A 149 -9.99 -15.04 6.13
N ALA A 150 -10.43 -16.09 6.82
CA ALA A 150 -11.72 -16.11 7.50
C ALA A 150 -11.81 -15.01 8.57
N LEU A 151 -10.75 -14.85 9.37
CA LEU A 151 -10.66 -13.79 10.37
C LEU A 151 -10.70 -12.39 9.71
N PHE A 152 -9.91 -12.18 8.68
CA PHE A 152 -9.86 -10.92 7.94
C PHE A 152 -11.22 -10.53 7.35
N GLU A 153 -11.87 -11.45 6.63
CA GLU A 153 -13.15 -11.19 5.97
C GLU A 153 -14.22 -10.82 7.01
N GLU A 154 -14.33 -11.56 8.14
CA GLU A 154 -15.28 -11.24 9.20
C GLU A 154 -14.98 -9.89 9.87
N GLN A 155 -13.70 -9.60 10.15
CA GLN A 155 -13.31 -8.30 10.72
C GLN A 155 -13.66 -7.12 9.81
N VAL A 156 -13.41 -7.24 8.50
CA VAL A 156 -13.75 -6.20 7.53
C VAL A 156 -15.25 -5.98 7.46
N GLU A 157 -16.06 -7.04 7.46
CA GLU A 157 -17.52 -6.92 7.52
C GLU A 157 -18.00 -6.18 8.77
N ILE A 158 -17.42 -6.48 9.95
CA ILE A 158 -17.73 -5.80 11.20
C ILE A 158 -17.37 -4.30 11.09
N ILE A 159 -16.19 -3.98 10.59
CA ILE A 159 -15.74 -2.60 10.43
C ILE A 159 -16.69 -1.83 9.50
N LEU A 160 -17.05 -2.40 8.36
CA LEU A 160 -17.95 -1.75 7.40
C LEU A 160 -19.35 -1.55 7.99
N LYS A 161 -19.87 -2.52 8.76
CA LYS A 161 -21.13 -2.38 9.51
C LYS A 161 -21.04 -1.24 10.52
N ALA A 162 -19.97 -1.22 11.32
CA ALA A 162 -19.76 -0.21 12.36
C ALA A 162 -19.68 1.20 11.79
N LEU A 163 -18.96 1.39 10.67
CA LEU A 163 -18.82 2.67 10.01
C LEU A 163 -20.10 3.08 9.24
N GLY A 164 -20.80 2.11 8.65
CA GLY A 164 -21.95 2.32 7.77
C GLY A 164 -23.28 2.56 8.52
N ASN A 165 -23.53 1.84 9.62
CA ASN A 165 -24.82 1.81 10.30
C ASN A 165 -24.87 2.75 11.50
N GLU A 166 -26.07 3.15 11.90
CA GLU A 166 -26.29 3.91 13.12
C GLU A 166 -26.10 3.04 14.38
N SER A 167 -26.66 1.84 14.35
CA SER A 167 -26.40 0.77 15.30
C SER A 167 -26.27 -0.56 14.55
N PHE A 168 -25.63 -1.53 15.17
CA PHE A 168 -25.47 -2.86 14.58
C PHE A 168 -25.19 -3.92 15.64
N SER A 169 -25.43 -5.16 15.24
CA SER A 169 -24.94 -6.37 15.90
C SER A 169 -24.24 -7.28 14.88
N HIS A 170 -23.40 -8.17 15.37
CA HIS A 170 -22.73 -9.18 14.56
C HIS A 170 -22.54 -10.46 15.37
N HIS A 171 -23.00 -11.58 14.85
CA HIS A 171 -22.89 -12.89 15.47
C HIS A 171 -22.28 -13.85 14.45
N GLY A 172 -20.97 -13.98 14.49
CA GLY A 172 -20.17 -14.73 13.52
C GLY A 172 -19.28 -15.79 14.16
N PRO A 173 -18.45 -16.47 13.40
CA PRO A 173 -17.58 -17.54 13.88
C PRO A 173 -16.48 -17.07 14.84
N GLN A 174 -15.98 -15.86 14.68
CA GLN A 174 -14.86 -15.30 15.45
C GLN A 174 -15.31 -14.23 16.45
N TYR A 175 -16.41 -13.52 16.15
CA TYR A 175 -16.89 -12.40 16.95
C TYR A 175 -18.37 -12.50 17.26
N ASP A 176 -18.71 -12.21 18.52
CA ASP A 176 -20.08 -12.06 19.02
C ASP A 176 -20.22 -10.64 19.56
N ILE A 177 -20.89 -9.74 18.83
CA ILE A 177 -20.92 -8.29 19.09
C ILE A 177 -22.34 -7.75 19.03
N PRO A 178 -22.91 -7.24 20.16
CA PRO A 178 -22.42 -7.47 21.51
C PRO A 178 -22.57 -8.95 21.91
N PRO A 179 -21.78 -9.45 22.86
CA PRO A 179 -22.07 -10.76 23.44
C PRO A 179 -23.48 -10.79 24.00
N ARG A 180 -24.11 -11.98 24.02
CA ARG A 180 -25.45 -12.13 24.55
C ARG A 180 -25.46 -11.77 26.03
N ASP A 181 -26.62 -11.26 26.49
CA ASP A 181 -26.91 -10.96 27.88
C ASP A 181 -25.96 -9.95 28.56
N VAL A 182 -25.39 -9.01 27.82
CA VAL A 182 -24.60 -7.91 28.40
C VAL A 182 -25.53 -6.92 29.10
N PRO A 183 -25.49 -6.81 30.43
CA PRO A 183 -26.38 -5.90 31.18
C PRO A 183 -25.82 -4.48 31.16
N TYR A 184 -26.68 -3.48 30.95
CA TYR A 184 -26.32 -2.08 31.05
C TYR A 184 -27.50 -1.24 31.54
N ARG A 185 -27.36 -0.56 32.68
CA ARG A 185 -28.34 0.38 33.22
C ARG A 185 -29.81 -0.11 33.21
N GLY A 186 -30.03 -1.39 33.51
CA GLY A 186 -31.38 -1.99 33.62
C GLY A 186 -31.97 -2.51 32.30
N TYR A 187 -31.17 -2.57 31.22
CA TYR A 187 -31.53 -3.24 29.97
C TYR A 187 -30.39 -4.16 29.50
N THR A 188 -30.68 -5.01 28.54
CA THR A 188 -29.68 -5.83 27.86
C THR A 188 -29.22 -5.13 26.57
N VAL A 189 -27.91 -5.08 26.33
CA VAL A 189 -27.34 -4.48 25.12
C VAL A 189 -27.55 -5.45 23.95
N GLU A 190 -28.41 -5.09 23.01
CA GLU A 190 -28.73 -5.90 21.83
C GLU A 190 -27.97 -5.41 20.59
N GLU A 191 -27.61 -4.12 20.51
CA GLU A 191 -26.86 -3.48 19.47
C GLU A 191 -25.88 -2.46 20.05
N ILE A 192 -24.85 -2.13 19.29
CA ILE A 192 -23.89 -1.06 19.62
C ILE A 192 -23.81 -0.03 18.52
N SER A 193 -23.34 1.17 18.85
CA SER A 193 -23.05 2.25 17.91
C SER A 193 -21.63 2.75 18.10
N LEU A 194 -20.94 3.11 17.03
CA LEU A 194 -19.70 3.88 17.17
C LEU A 194 -19.98 5.27 17.71
N VAL A 195 -19.15 5.74 18.63
CA VAL A 195 -19.28 7.08 19.23
C VAL A 195 -17.89 7.71 19.36
N PRO A 196 -17.58 8.78 18.57
CA PRO A 196 -18.39 9.30 17.47
C PRO A 196 -18.35 8.42 16.22
N ARG A 197 -19.31 8.62 15.33
CA ARG A 197 -19.30 8.02 13.99
C ARG A 197 -18.51 8.92 13.03
N PRO A 198 -18.00 8.40 11.89
CA PRO A 198 -17.38 9.22 10.86
C PRO A 198 -18.29 10.38 10.45
N ARG A 199 -17.70 11.55 10.30
CA ARG A 199 -18.42 12.78 9.97
C ARG A 199 -18.46 13.03 8.47
N TYR A 200 -17.36 12.71 7.78
CA TYR A 200 -17.20 13.00 6.36
C TYR A 200 -17.53 11.77 5.54
N ARG A 201 -18.60 11.84 4.77
CA ARG A 201 -19.11 10.72 3.98
C ARG A 201 -19.34 11.12 2.53
N PRO A 202 -19.31 10.17 1.60
CA PRO A 202 -18.98 8.75 1.77
C PRO A 202 -17.49 8.53 2.10
N PHE A 203 -17.18 7.48 2.89
CA PHE A 203 -15.81 7.04 3.11
C PHE A 203 -15.44 5.98 2.06
N GLU A 204 -14.13 5.89 1.75
CA GLU A 204 -13.58 4.88 0.86
C GLU A 204 -12.86 3.83 1.69
N CYS A 205 -13.06 2.55 1.34
CA CYS A 205 -12.26 1.44 1.84
C CYS A 205 -11.45 0.84 0.68
N TRP A 206 -10.15 0.64 0.89
CA TRP A 206 -9.19 0.14 -0.08
C TRP A 206 -8.57 -1.17 0.39
N GLN A 207 -8.24 -2.07 -0.55
CA GLN A 207 -7.58 -3.33 -0.26
C GLN A 207 -6.55 -3.66 -1.35
N PRO A 208 -5.37 -4.27 -0.99
CA PRO A 208 -4.40 -4.69 -1.98
C PRO A 208 -4.92 -5.90 -2.76
N ILE A 209 -4.73 -5.89 -4.07
CA ILE A 209 -4.97 -7.03 -4.96
C ILE A 209 -3.61 -7.62 -5.33
N GLN A 210 -3.27 -8.75 -4.73
CA GLN A 210 -2.00 -9.47 -4.95
C GLN A 210 -2.19 -10.75 -5.79
N SER A 211 -3.42 -11.15 -6.04
CA SER A 211 -3.75 -12.33 -6.84
C SER A 211 -5.14 -12.23 -7.45
N ALA A 212 -5.36 -12.90 -8.58
CA ALA A 212 -6.66 -13.01 -9.25
C ALA A 212 -7.58 -14.07 -8.62
N THR A 213 -7.46 -14.36 -7.31
CA THR A 213 -8.31 -15.34 -6.62
C THR A 213 -9.75 -14.84 -6.60
N GLN A 214 -10.66 -15.56 -7.25
CA GLN A 214 -12.06 -15.16 -7.42
C GLN A 214 -12.72 -14.80 -6.08
N ARG A 215 -12.59 -15.65 -5.04
CA ARG A 215 -13.17 -15.38 -3.71
C ARG A 215 -12.74 -14.02 -3.16
N ALA A 216 -11.46 -13.67 -3.30
CA ALA A 216 -10.95 -12.41 -2.77
C ALA A 216 -11.51 -11.20 -3.52
N LEU A 217 -11.58 -11.28 -4.85
CA LEU A 217 -12.11 -10.20 -5.68
C LEU A 217 -13.63 -10.05 -5.49
N ASP A 218 -14.38 -11.15 -5.46
CA ASP A 218 -15.83 -11.13 -5.21
C ASP A 218 -16.15 -10.53 -3.82
N PHE A 219 -15.38 -10.87 -2.78
CA PHE A 219 -15.51 -10.27 -1.45
C PHE A 219 -15.33 -8.74 -1.48
N MET A 220 -14.30 -8.26 -2.17
CA MET A 220 -14.08 -6.82 -2.30
C MET A 220 -15.24 -6.13 -3.02
N VAL A 221 -15.66 -6.66 -4.14
CA VAL A 221 -16.73 -6.07 -4.98
C VAL A 221 -18.06 -6.02 -4.22
N VAL A 222 -18.46 -7.10 -3.57
CA VAL A 222 -19.72 -7.18 -2.80
C VAL A 222 -19.73 -6.17 -1.65
N ASN A 223 -18.57 -5.91 -1.03
CA ASN A 223 -18.43 -4.97 0.07
C ASN A 223 -18.10 -3.54 -0.38
N GLY A 224 -18.06 -3.25 -1.69
CA GLY A 224 -17.78 -1.93 -2.24
C GLY A 224 -16.34 -1.45 -2.01
N ILE A 225 -15.41 -2.37 -1.77
CA ILE A 225 -13.99 -2.08 -1.49
C ILE A 225 -13.28 -1.79 -2.82
N LEU A 226 -12.46 -0.76 -2.83
CA LEU A 226 -11.64 -0.35 -3.96
C LEU A 226 -10.33 -1.13 -3.99
N GLY A 227 -9.79 -1.37 -5.19
CA GLY A 227 -8.59 -2.15 -5.38
C GLY A 227 -7.32 -1.32 -5.50
N MET A 228 -6.22 -1.81 -4.92
CA MET A 228 -4.89 -1.28 -5.19
C MET A 228 -4.00 -2.41 -5.69
N MET A 229 -3.39 -2.23 -6.85
CA MET A 229 -2.44 -3.16 -7.44
C MET A 229 -1.07 -2.50 -7.52
N GLY A 230 -0.02 -3.21 -7.18
CA GLY A 230 1.35 -2.71 -7.27
C GLY A 230 2.30 -3.74 -7.82
N GLY A 231 3.43 -3.26 -8.34
CA GLY A 231 4.53 -4.08 -8.83
C GLY A 231 4.28 -4.74 -10.20
N GLY A 232 5.36 -5.02 -10.90
CA GLY A 232 5.34 -5.65 -12.21
C GLY A 232 4.98 -4.69 -13.36
N SER A 233 4.79 -5.25 -14.55
CA SER A 233 4.45 -4.44 -15.73
C SER A 233 3.02 -3.92 -15.64
N ALA A 234 2.83 -2.62 -15.80
CA ALA A 234 1.52 -1.99 -15.77
C ALA A 234 0.59 -2.51 -16.88
N VAL A 235 1.11 -2.73 -18.07
CA VAL A 235 0.31 -2.96 -19.29
C VAL A 235 0.35 -4.41 -19.81
N THR A 236 1.15 -5.29 -19.20
CA THR A 236 1.31 -6.68 -19.67
C THR A 236 1.42 -7.68 -18.51
N GLY A 237 1.36 -8.97 -18.83
CA GLY A 237 1.64 -10.04 -17.88
C GLY A 237 0.63 -10.17 -16.73
N PRO A 238 1.12 -10.49 -15.51
CA PRO A 238 0.25 -10.77 -14.38
C PRO A 238 -0.63 -9.59 -13.97
N THR A 239 -0.15 -8.35 -14.09
CA THR A 239 -0.94 -7.16 -13.73
C THR A 239 -2.15 -7.02 -14.65
N ARG A 240 -1.96 -7.17 -15.96
CA ARG A 240 -3.07 -7.16 -16.92
C ARG A 240 -4.12 -8.22 -16.59
N GLN A 241 -3.71 -9.44 -16.31
CA GLN A 241 -4.62 -10.53 -15.92
C GLN A 241 -5.39 -10.21 -14.63
N MET A 242 -4.76 -9.56 -13.66
CA MET A 242 -5.42 -9.13 -12.41
C MET A 242 -6.46 -8.04 -12.67
N VAL A 243 -6.16 -7.07 -13.55
CA VAL A 243 -7.12 -6.00 -13.92
C VAL A 243 -8.33 -6.59 -14.65
N GLU A 244 -8.13 -7.55 -15.57
CA GLU A 244 -9.21 -8.26 -16.25
C GLU A 244 -10.07 -9.07 -15.25
N ALA A 245 -9.42 -9.81 -14.34
CA ALA A 245 -10.13 -10.58 -13.31
C ALA A 245 -10.92 -9.66 -12.35
N TRP A 246 -10.42 -8.45 -12.09
CA TRP A 246 -11.13 -7.43 -11.31
C TRP A 246 -12.40 -6.94 -12.02
N GLN A 247 -12.31 -6.64 -13.30
CA GLN A 247 -13.49 -6.29 -14.11
C GLN A 247 -14.50 -7.45 -14.17
N ASP A 248 -14.03 -8.68 -14.34
CA ASP A 248 -14.88 -9.88 -14.34
C ASP A 248 -15.63 -10.05 -13.01
N ALA A 249 -14.99 -9.72 -11.86
CA ALA A 249 -15.64 -9.76 -10.55
C ALA A 249 -16.80 -8.75 -10.47
N HIS A 250 -16.64 -7.54 -11.01
CA HIS A 250 -17.73 -6.56 -11.10
C HIS A 250 -18.86 -7.03 -12.01
N THR A 251 -18.52 -7.58 -13.17
CA THR A 251 -19.50 -8.16 -14.10
C THR A 251 -20.31 -9.27 -13.44
N ARG A 252 -19.68 -10.18 -12.69
CA ARG A 252 -20.40 -11.22 -11.90
C ARG A 252 -21.34 -10.64 -10.86
N ALA A 253 -21.00 -9.50 -10.27
CA ALA A 253 -21.84 -8.78 -9.31
C ALA A 253 -22.95 -7.94 -9.99
N GLY A 254 -23.03 -7.93 -11.33
CA GLY A 254 -23.99 -7.12 -12.06
C GLY A 254 -23.64 -5.63 -12.11
N ILE A 255 -22.38 -5.27 -11.86
CA ILE A 255 -21.88 -3.89 -11.88
C ILE A 255 -21.14 -3.68 -13.22
N ASP A 256 -21.61 -2.74 -14.02
CA ASP A 256 -20.95 -2.34 -15.26
C ASP A 256 -19.76 -1.43 -14.97
N THR A 257 -18.56 -1.80 -15.43
CA THR A 257 -17.32 -1.05 -15.22
C THR A 257 -16.47 -1.06 -16.49
N VAL A 258 -15.68 0.00 -16.65
CA VAL A 258 -14.64 0.06 -17.68
C VAL A 258 -13.35 -0.55 -17.14
N LEU A 259 -12.52 -1.12 -18.01
CA LEU A 259 -11.25 -1.74 -17.62
C LEU A 259 -10.36 -0.73 -16.88
N GLY A 260 -9.94 -1.06 -15.66
CA GLY A 260 -9.17 -0.21 -14.77
C GLY A 260 -10.00 0.65 -13.80
N ASP A 261 -11.34 0.62 -13.91
CA ASP A 261 -12.21 1.34 -12.98
C ASP A 261 -12.09 0.82 -11.54
N ARG A 262 -12.23 1.73 -10.57
CA ARG A 262 -12.17 1.44 -9.12
C ARG A 262 -10.83 0.86 -8.65
N LEU A 263 -9.75 1.16 -9.38
CA LEU A 263 -8.39 0.73 -9.10
C LEU A 263 -7.45 1.93 -8.87
N CYS A 264 -6.46 1.70 -8.04
CA CYS A 264 -5.21 2.44 -8.02
C CYS A 264 -4.09 1.50 -8.49
N LEU A 265 -3.31 1.92 -9.49
CA LEU A 265 -2.20 1.15 -10.02
C LEU A 265 -0.88 1.74 -9.52
N GLY A 266 -0.06 0.91 -8.85
CA GLY A 266 1.26 1.27 -8.36
C GLY A 266 2.35 1.05 -9.42
N LEU A 267 3.20 2.05 -9.62
CA LEU A 267 4.33 2.01 -10.55
C LEU A 267 5.61 2.47 -9.87
N GLY A 268 6.70 1.73 -10.06
CA GLY A 268 8.05 2.24 -9.78
C GLY A 268 8.47 3.22 -10.86
N ILE A 269 8.87 4.42 -10.46
CA ILE A 269 9.32 5.48 -11.38
C ILE A 269 10.59 6.11 -10.86
N HIS A 270 11.55 6.36 -11.74
CA HIS A 270 12.72 7.19 -11.45
C HIS A 270 13.07 8.07 -12.64
N MET A 271 13.17 9.37 -12.40
CA MET A 271 13.39 10.40 -13.42
C MET A 271 14.82 10.92 -13.37
N ALA A 272 15.45 11.01 -14.54
CA ALA A 272 16.73 11.70 -14.75
C ALA A 272 16.73 12.38 -16.13
N ASP A 273 17.82 12.96 -16.55
CA ASP A 273 17.88 13.63 -17.86
C ASP A 273 17.96 12.65 -19.05
N SER A 274 18.28 11.39 -18.76
CA SER A 274 18.26 10.30 -19.74
C SER A 274 17.90 8.97 -19.11
N LEU A 275 17.46 8.02 -19.95
CA LEU A 275 17.14 6.66 -19.55
C LEU A 275 18.31 5.95 -18.84
N GLU A 276 19.52 6.07 -19.38
CA GLU A 276 20.69 5.40 -18.80
C GLU A 276 21.07 6.00 -17.45
N GLN A 277 21.01 7.33 -17.32
CA GLN A 277 21.22 8.00 -16.03
C GLN A 277 20.18 7.57 -15.00
N ALA A 278 18.90 7.57 -15.34
CA ALA A 278 17.82 7.14 -14.44
C ALA A 278 18.01 5.69 -13.95
N LYS A 279 18.44 4.80 -14.84
CA LYS A 279 18.74 3.41 -14.47
C LYS A 279 19.97 3.30 -13.56
N ASP A 280 21.00 4.08 -13.82
CA ASP A 280 22.22 4.05 -13.01
C ASP A 280 21.97 4.57 -11.59
N GLU A 281 21.19 5.64 -11.44
CA GLU A 281 20.84 6.23 -10.16
C GLU A 281 19.99 5.29 -9.28
N ILE A 282 18.96 4.64 -9.85
CA ILE A 282 18.04 3.79 -9.07
C ILE A 282 18.51 2.35 -8.89
N ARG A 283 19.54 1.91 -9.59
CA ARG A 283 19.96 0.50 -9.67
C ARG A 283 20.07 -0.17 -8.29
N LEU A 284 20.86 0.41 -7.41
CA LEU A 284 21.13 -0.22 -6.09
C LEU A 284 19.90 -0.23 -5.20
N SER A 285 19.09 0.82 -5.21
CA SER A 285 17.83 0.88 -4.47
C SER A 285 16.79 -0.11 -5.04
N PHE A 286 16.73 -0.29 -6.36
CA PHE A 286 15.93 -1.32 -7.00
C PHE A 286 16.35 -2.73 -6.56
N GLU A 287 17.65 -3.02 -6.56
CA GLU A 287 18.18 -4.30 -6.11
C GLU A 287 17.89 -4.56 -4.63
N GLU A 288 18.00 -3.53 -3.77
CA GLU A 288 17.65 -3.60 -2.36
C GLU A 288 16.18 -3.95 -2.17
N ASN A 289 15.31 -3.31 -2.94
CA ASN A 289 13.87 -3.59 -2.93
C ASN A 289 13.58 -5.05 -3.30
N VAL A 290 14.21 -5.57 -4.35
CA VAL A 290 14.09 -6.99 -4.72
C VAL A 290 14.63 -7.90 -3.61
N LYS A 291 15.77 -7.56 -3.02
CA LYS A 291 16.41 -8.32 -1.94
C LYS A 291 15.51 -8.42 -0.70
N MET A 292 14.81 -7.35 -0.35
CA MET A 292 13.87 -7.33 0.77
C MET A 292 12.61 -8.17 0.49
N PHE A 293 12.00 -7.99 -0.67
CA PHE A 293 10.69 -8.57 -0.96
C PHE A 293 10.72 -10.00 -1.52
N ALA A 294 11.84 -10.45 -2.07
CA ALA A 294 11.95 -11.78 -2.66
C ALA A 294 11.70 -12.92 -1.66
N PRO A 295 12.30 -12.92 -0.45
CA PRO A 295 12.03 -13.94 0.55
C PRO A 295 10.58 -13.98 1.05
N LEU A 296 9.86 -12.87 0.90
CA LEU A 296 8.44 -12.74 1.22
C LEU A 296 7.52 -13.21 0.08
N ARG A 297 8.10 -13.72 -1.02
CA ARG A 297 7.39 -14.16 -2.24
C ARG A 297 6.56 -13.06 -2.91
N LEU A 298 6.98 -11.81 -2.73
CA LEU A 298 6.34 -10.64 -3.36
C LEU A 298 7.01 -10.22 -4.68
N VAL A 299 8.15 -10.83 -5.01
CA VAL A 299 8.79 -10.69 -6.33
C VAL A 299 8.44 -11.92 -7.17
N PRO A 300 7.66 -11.75 -8.25
CA PRO A 300 7.23 -12.88 -9.05
C PRO A 300 8.37 -13.54 -9.83
N ALA A 301 8.16 -14.81 -10.20
CA ALA A 301 9.02 -15.58 -11.10
C ALA A 301 10.46 -15.87 -10.61
N LEU A 302 10.75 -15.75 -9.32
CA LEU A 302 12.02 -16.22 -8.76
C LEU A 302 11.96 -17.72 -8.44
N SER A 303 13.04 -18.44 -8.76
CA SER A 303 13.22 -19.82 -8.35
C SER A 303 13.59 -19.91 -6.86
N GLU A 304 13.35 -21.06 -6.22
CA GLU A 304 13.76 -21.32 -4.82
C GLU A 304 15.28 -21.13 -4.62
N GLN A 305 16.08 -21.46 -5.65
CA GLN A 305 17.52 -21.24 -5.61
C GLN A 305 17.86 -19.73 -5.58
N GLN A 306 17.21 -18.92 -6.41
CA GLN A 306 17.40 -17.46 -6.41
C GLN A 306 16.97 -16.84 -5.09
N MET A 307 15.86 -17.30 -4.50
CA MET A 307 15.41 -16.85 -3.18
C MET A 307 16.41 -17.21 -2.07
N THR A 308 17.10 -18.32 -2.19
CA THR A 308 18.17 -18.71 -1.26
C THR A 308 19.45 -17.90 -1.49
N ASP A 309 19.81 -17.66 -2.75
CA ASP A 309 21.06 -16.98 -3.12
C ASP A 309 21.02 -15.48 -2.85
N ILE A 310 19.85 -14.86 -2.92
CA ILE A 310 19.67 -13.41 -2.71
C ILE A 310 20.07 -12.95 -1.30
N ASP A 311 20.03 -13.86 -0.32
CA ASP A 311 20.37 -13.56 1.07
C ASP A 311 21.91 -13.56 1.34
N ASP A 312 22.71 -14.01 0.38
CA ASP A 312 24.17 -14.00 0.47
C ASP A 312 24.78 -13.10 -0.61
N PRO A 313 25.39 -11.95 -0.26
CA PRO A 313 25.93 -10.99 -1.24
C PRO A 313 26.90 -11.63 -2.26
N ARG A 314 27.65 -12.67 -1.86
CA ARG A 314 28.59 -13.35 -2.75
C ARG A 314 27.88 -14.20 -3.80
N ARG A 315 26.71 -14.73 -3.50
CA ARG A 315 25.89 -15.54 -4.39
C ARG A 315 24.91 -14.68 -5.19
N ALA A 316 24.33 -13.67 -4.56
CA ALA A 316 23.36 -12.79 -5.15
C ALA A 316 23.86 -12.15 -6.46
N VAL A 317 25.11 -11.66 -6.49
CA VAL A 317 25.70 -11.03 -7.69
C VAL A 317 25.83 -11.96 -8.89
N THR A 318 25.73 -13.28 -8.70
CA THR A 318 25.81 -14.29 -9.79
C THR A 318 24.50 -15.04 -10.01
N ALA A 319 23.48 -14.83 -9.20
CA ALA A 319 22.23 -15.60 -9.19
C ALA A 319 21.23 -15.23 -10.30
N LYS A 320 21.61 -14.33 -11.24
CA LYS A 320 20.75 -13.82 -12.33
C LYS A 320 19.41 -13.29 -11.78
N LEU A 321 19.50 -12.48 -10.74
CA LEU A 321 18.36 -11.79 -10.13
C LEU A 321 17.80 -10.71 -11.05
N PRO A 322 16.57 -10.23 -10.81
CA PRO A 322 15.99 -9.12 -11.56
C PRO A 322 16.90 -7.88 -11.52
N THR A 323 17.07 -7.22 -12.65
CA THR A 323 17.83 -5.98 -12.77
C THR A 323 16.92 -4.85 -13.20
N ILE A 324 17.33 -3.60 -12.95
CA ILE A 324 16.58 -2.44 -13.43
C ILE A 324 16.42 -2.48 -14.96
N ASP A 325 17.44 -2.94 -15.71
CA ASP A 325 17.34 -3.13 -17.15
C ASP A 325 16.24 -4.15 -17.55
N SER A 326 16.11 -5.23 -16.79
CA SER A 326 15.06 -6.21 -17.03
C SER A 326 13.68 -5.67 -16.68
N ALA A 327 13.58 -4.89 -15.60
CA ALA A 327 12.33 -4.27 -15.16
C ALA A 327 11.84 -3.19 -16.13
N VAL A 328 12.73 -2.32 -16.59
CA VAL A 328 12.42 -1.31 -17.63
C VAL A 328 11.99 -1.97 -18.93
N ARG A 329 12.73 -2.99 -19.38
CA ARG A 329 12.42 -3.72 -20.62
C ARG A 329 11.06 -4.42 -20.57
N SER A 330 10.66 -4.94 -19.41
CA SER A 330 9.35 -5.56 -19.19
C SER A 330 8.25 -4.56 -18.80
N ARG A 331 8.56 -3.26 -18.77
CA ARG A 331 7.67 -2.18 -18.30
C ARG A 331 7.23 -2.33 -16.84
N GLY A 332 8.00 -3.03 -16.03
CA GLY A 332 7.78 -3.18 -14.59
C GLY A 332 8.36 -2.03 -13.75
N PHE A 333 9.12 -1.15 -14.39
CA PHE A 333 9.67 0.07 -13.82
C PHE A 333 9.83 1.11 -14.92
N VAL A 334 9.53 2.37 -14.64
CA VAL A 334 9.63 3.47 -15.61
C VAL A 334 10.84 4.32 -15.27
N CYS A 335 11.78 4.40 -16.20
CA CYS A 335 12.97 5.25 -16.11
C CYS A 335 13.03 6.19 -17.31
N GLY A 336 13.55 7.41 -17.13
CA GLY A 336 13.82 8.34 -18.21
C GLY A 336 13.59 9.79 -17.83
N ASN A 337 13.51 10.65 -18.84
CA ASN A 337 13.14 12.04 -18.66
C ASN A 337 11.60 12.20 -18.56
N ALA A 338 11.12 13.43 -18.39
CA ALA A 338 9.70 13.71 -18.26
C ALA A 338 8.87 13.21 -19.44
N ASP A 339 9.36 13.37 -20.66
CA ASP A 339 8.64 12.94 -21.88
C ASP A 339 8.51 11.41 -21.94
N ASP A 340 9.56 10.67 -21.54
CA ASP A 340 9.54 9.20 -21.46
C ASP A 340 8.49 8.72 -20.43
N VAL A 341 8.47 9.35 -19.26
CA VAL A 341 7.51 9.03 -18.20
C VAL A 341 6.07 9.36 -18.63
N ILE A 342 5.84 10.55 -19.19
CA ILE A 342 4.51 10.95 -19.69
C ILE A 342 4.03 9.98 -20.78
N ALA A 343 4.90 9.60 -21.72
CA ALA A 343 4.55 8.63 -22.76
C ALA A 343 4.13 7.27 -22.17
N SER A 344 4.88 6.75 -21.20
CA SER A 344 4.54 5.49 -20.52
C SER A 344 3.23 5.56 -19.76
N LEU A 345 2.94 6.68 -19.08
CA LEU A 345 1.68 6.85 -18.35
C LEU A 345 0.47 7.00 -19.31
N LYS A 346 0.66 7.64 -20.47
CA LYS A 346 -0.37 7.71 -21.52
C LYS A 346 -0.68 6.35 -22.13
N GLU A 347 0.32 5.51 -22.37
CA GLU A 347 0.10 4.13 -22.78
C GLU A 347 -0.71 3.35 -21.72
N THR A 348 -0.45 3.58 -20.43
CA THR A 348 -1.21 2.98 -19.33
C THR A 348 -2.65 3.47 -19.31
N GLU A 349 -2.89 4.75 -19.58
CA GLU A 349 -4.21 5.36 -19.70
C GLU A 349 -5.01 4.78 -20.88
N GLU A 350 -4.37 4.56 -22.04
CA GLU A 350 -4.98 3.95 -23.20
C GLU A 350 -5.35 2.47 -22.94
N GLU A 351 -4.48 1.75 -22.24
CA GLU A 351 -4.68 0.34 -21.90
C GLU A 351 -5.81 0.14 -20.88
N TYR A 352 -5.97 1.07 -19.93
CA TYR A 352 -6.95 1.03 -18.85
C TYR A 352 -7.82 2.29 -18.85
N PRO A 353 -8.82 2.37 -19.75
CA PRO A 353 -9.61 3.58 -19.93
C PRO A 353 -10.49 3.97 -18.72
N GLY A 354 -10.63 3.11 -17.72
CA GLY A 354 -11.29 3.40 -16.45
C GLY A 354 -10.32 3.80 -15.31
N LEU A 355 -9.02 3.77 -15.55
CA LEU A 355 -8.04 4.06 -14.51
C LEU A 355 -7.94 5.56 -14.24
N GLU A 356 -8.32 5.97 -13.04
CA GLU A 356 -8.26 7.38 -12.63
C GLU A 356 -7.10 7.70 -11.68
N ARG A 357 -6.46 6.68 -11.07
CA ARG A 357 -5.50 6.86 -9.98
C ARG A 357 -4.23 6.04 -10.19
N LEU A 358 -3.09 6.71 -10.08
CA LEU A 358 -1.76 6.10 -10.08
C LEU A 358 -1.06 6.36 -8.75
N GLN A 359 -0.34 5.37 -8.26
CA GLN A 359 0.54 5.48 -7.11
C GLN A 359 1.99 5.34 -7.56
N ILE A 360 2.80 6.34 -7.27
CA ILE A 360 4.24 6.30 -7.48
C ILE A 360 4.87 5.60 -6.27
N THR A 361 5.67 4.58 -6.53
CA THR A 361 6.39 3.84 -5.48
C THR A 361 7.87 4.15 -5.58
N PHE A 362 8.44 4.70 -4.51
CA PHE A 362 9.88 4.86 -4.35
C PHE A 362 10.49 3.58 -3.78
N ALA A 363 11.74 3.30 -4.15
CA ALA A 363 12.44 2.14 -3.63
C ALA A 363 12.70 2.29 -2.12
N VAL A 364 12.55 1.19 -1.38
CA VAL A 364 12.85 1.19 0.07
C VAL A 364 14.33 1.49 0.31
N GLY A 365 14.61 2.28 1.34
CA GLY A 365 15.98 2.66 1.70
C GLY A 365 16.58 3.79 0.86
N GLN A 366 15.89 4.29 -0.16
CA GLN A 366 16.34 5.45 -0.92
C GLN A 366 16.50 6.67 -0.01
N HIS A 367 17.54 7.47 -0.22
CA HIS A 367 17.80 8.65 0.59
C HIS A 367 16.69 9.70 0.50
N THR A 368 16.46 10.39 1.60
CA THR A 368 15.39 11.39 1.73
C THR A 368 15.48 12.47 0.64
N ASP A 369 16.66 13.03 0.42
CA ASP A 369 16.84 14.13 -0.55
C ASP A 369 16.57 13.68 -1.98
N GLU A 370 16.99 12.47 -2.36
CA GLU A 370 16.65 11.85 -3.66
C GLU A 370 15.15 11.65 -3.82
N THR A 371 14.48 11.14 -2.77
CA THR A 371 13.02 10.95 -2.78
C THR A 371 12.29 12.27 -2.97
N LEU A 372 12.73 13.34 -2.29
CA LEU A 372 12.12 14.67 -2.42
C LEU A 372 12.35 15.26 -3.82
N GLU A 373 13.54 15.12 -4.38
CA GLU A 373 13.85 15.54 -5.75
C GLU A 373 12.92 14.86 -6.76
N GLN A 374 12.71 13.54 -6.63
CA GLN A 374 11.80 12.79 -7.51
C GLN A 374 10.35 13.28 -7.37
N ILE A 375 9.87 13.58 -6.15
CA ILE A 375 8.53 14.14 -5.91
C ILE A 375 8.39 15.51 -6.59
N GLU A 376 9.34 16.40 -6.37
CA GLU A 376 9.32 17.75 -6.93
C GLU A 376 9.39 17.73 -8.46
N ARG A 377 10.28 16.91 -9.00
CA ARG A 377 10.46 16.76 -10.45
C ARG A 377 9.20 16.19 -11.10
N PHE A 378 8.62 15.12 -10.55
CA PHE A 378 7.39 14.52 -11.05
C PHE A 378 6.21 15.51 -10.98
N GLY A 379 6.06 16.22 -9.88
CA GLY A 379 5.01 17.24 -9.73
C GLY A 379 5.10 18.38 -10.70
N LYS A 380 6.32 18.84 -11.00
CA LYS A 380 6.59 19.96 -11.92
C LYS A 380 6.51 19.56 -13.39
N GLU A 381 7.03 18.38 -13.73
CA GLU A 381 7.28 18.01 -15.12
C GLU A 381 6.24 17.03 -15.68
N VAL A 382 5.61 16.19 -14.84
CA VAL A 382 4.69 15.13 -15.30
C VAL A 382 3.23 15.45 -14.98
N ILE A 383 2.88 15.80 -13.75
CA ILE A 383 1.48 16.04 -13.34
C ILE A 383 0.76 17.05 -14.25
N PRO A 384 1.38 18.17 -14.70
CA PRO A 384 0.70 19.14 -15.57
C PRO A 384 0.25 18.60 -16.94
N ALA A 385 0.84 17.48 -17.40
CA ALA A 385 0.46 16.84 -18.66
C ALA A 385 -0.87 16.06 -18.57
N PHE A 386 -1.43 15.90 -17.36
CA PHE A 386 -2.66 15.15 -17.07
C PHE A 386 -3.76 16.01 -16.41
N ARG A 387 -3.52 17.30 -16.23
CA ARG A 387 -4.46 18.27 -15.59
C ARG A 387 -4.89 19.40 -16.50
#